data_3b8e3e9aad830b52263898f93f4e01af
#
_entry.id   3b8e3e9aad830b52263898f93f4e01af
#
_cell.length_a   1.000
_cell.length_b   1.000
_cell.length_c   1.000
_cell.angle_alpha   90.00
_cell.angle_beta   90.00
_cell.angle_gamma   90.00
#
_symmetry.space_group_name_H-M   'P 1'
#
loop_
_entity.id
_entity.type
_entity.pdbx_description
1 polymer ?
#
loop_
_entity_poly.entity_id
_entity_poly.type
_entity_poly.pdbx_seq_one_letter_code
_entity_poly.pdbx_strand_id
1 'polypeptide(L)'
;MSRRRILTGRAAEGVGALRRAVTRRHPARVAYLAAGAASVGAALARSDRTTRTVKPLLMPLLAAGVLHRAVVRGAGRAVTGSDVTSRTTGVDVALVTAGLAGAWVGDVVLMGPGSRAADTRDRARTLSGGAAAFTAAQAAHIAVLRRRGAHLTRGAVVRRLPVWLAGVGLAAVAAPSALPAVAGYGAALAVTSALAADPTLRRGSGGAPATGRPTDPSRGLAPGGVLFIVSDGLILARLALHRVGSSAGAGARGSRGVDAVDRLLDGTVMATYVVAQMLLVDGETE
;
A
#
# COMPACT_ATOMS: atom_id res chain seq x y z
N MET A 1 10.84 -22.12 -19.20
CA MET A 1 9.47 -21.58 -19.02
C MET A 1 9.38 -20.18 -19.62
N SER A 2 8.39 -19.92 -20.50
CA SER A 2 8.21 -18.64 -21.20
C SER A 2 7.87 -17.52 -20.20
N ARG A 3 8.44 -16.31 -20.38
CA ARG A 3 8.11 -15.09 -19.58
C ARG A 3 6.60 -14.82 -19.50
N ARG A 4 5.84 -15.11 -20.55
CA ARG A 4 4.37 -14.98 -20.60
C ARG A 4 3.67 -15.89 -19.58
N ARG A 5 4.08 -17.14 -19.43
CA ARG A 5 3.49 -18.07 -18.44
C ARG A 5 3.74 -17.64 -17.00
N ILE A 6 4.88 -16.99 -16.73
CA ILE A 6 5.20 -16.48 -15.39
C ILE A 6 4.33 -15.25 -15.05
N LEU A 7 4.10 -14.37 -16.01
CA LEU A 7 3.29 -13.16 -15.81
C LEU A 7 1.80 -13.49 -15.64
N THR A 8 1.26 -14.39 -16.47
CA THR A 8 -0.15 -14.83 -16.35
C THR A 8 -0.40 -15.59 -15.05
N GLY A 9 0.54 -16.42 -14.60
CA GLY A 9 0.46 -17.11 -13.31
C GLY A 9 0.42 -16.13 -12.12
N ARG A 10 1.25 -15.09 -12.13
CA ARG A 10 1.28 -14.07 -11.07
C ARG A 10 0.03 -13.20 -11.04
N ALA A 11 -0.52 -12.86 -12.20
CA ALA A 11 -1.78 -12.13 -12.29
C ALA A 11 -2.94 -12.97 -11.73
N ALA A 12 -3.03 -14.25 -12.09
CA ALA A 12 -4.03 -15.18 -11.56
C ALA A 12 -3.93 -15.36 -10.03
N GLU A 13 -2.70 -15.43 -9.48
CA GLU A 13 -2.46 -15.47 -8.03
C GLU A 13 -2.97 -14.19 -7.34
N GLY A 14 -2.69 -13.02 -7.93
CA GLY A 14 -3.17 -11.73 -7.41
C GLY A 14 -4.70 -11.63 -7.41
N VAL A 15 -5.35 -12.07 -8.48
CA VAL A 15 -6.81 -12.13 -8.59
C VAL A 15 -7.40 -13.10 -7.55
N GLY A 16 -6.80 -14.27 -7.36
CA GLY A 16 -7.22 -15.23 -6.34
C GLY A 16 -7.11 -14.68 -4.93
N ALA A 17 -6.01 -14.00 -4.60
CA ALA A 17 -5.81 -13.35 -3.31
C ALA A 17 -6.83 -12.21 -3.10
N LEU A 18 -7.05 -11.38 -4.11
CA LEU A 18 -8.04 -10.30 -4.06
C LEU A 18 -9.46 -10.85 -3.85
N ARG A 19 -9.86 -11.84 -4.64
CA ARG A 19 -11.19 -12.48 -4.51
C ARG A 19 -11.41 -12.97 -3.09
N ARG A 20 -10.44 -13.66 -2.50
CA ARG A 20 -10.55 -14.14 -1.12
C ARG A 20 -10.62 -12.97 -0.13
N ALA A 21 -9.79 -11.96 -0.27
CA ALA A 21 -9.78 -10.80 0.61
C ALA A 21 -11.14 -10.08 0.62
N VAL A 22 -11.79 -9.98 -0.54
CA VAL A 22 -13.11 -9.34 -0.72
C VAL A 22 -14.25 -10.24 -0.22
N THR A 23 -14.15 -11.57 -0.36
CA THR A 23 -15.22 -12.50 0.04
C THR A 23 -15.29 -12.77 1.54
N ARG A 24 -14.33 -12.26 2.32
CA ARG A 24 -14.35 -12.39 3.79
C ARG A 24 -15.47 -11.56 4.40
N ARG A 25 -16.42 -12.22 5.04
CA ARG A 25 -17.60 -11.60 5.66
C ARG A 25 -17.36 -11.15 7.12
N HIS A 26 -16.13 -10.87 7.51
CA HIS A 26 -15.86 -10.31 8.84
C HIS A 26 -16.32 -8.84 8.88
N PRO A 27 -17.04 -8.36 9.93
CA PRO A 27 -17.58 -6.99 9.98
C PRO A 27 -16.55 -5.90 9.70
N ALA A 28 -15.36 -5.96 10.32
CA ALA A 28 -14.29 -4.99 10.07
C ALA A 28 -13.80 -5.01 8.61
N ARG A 29 -13.82 -6.19 7.94
CA ARG A 29 -13.46 -6.29 6.53
C ARG A 29 -14.53 -5.66 5.64
N VAL A 30 -15.79 -5.92 5.91
CA VAL A 30 -16.91 -5.32 5.18
C VAL A 30 -16.88 -3.80 5.34
N ALA A 31 -16.69 -3.31 6.56
CA ALA A 31 -16.55 -1.88 6.84
C ALA A 31 -15.33 -1.26 6.12
N TYR A 32 -14.19 -1.94 6.12
CA TYR A 32 -13.00 -1.50 5.37
C TYR A 32 -13.27 -1.37 3.87
N LEU A 33 -13.90 -2.37 3.26
CA LEU A 33 -14.22 -2.36 1.84
C LEU A 33 -15.25 -1.28 1.50
N ALA A 34 -16.27 -1.09 2.35
CA ALA A 34 -17.25 -0.02 2.20
C ALA A 34 -16.59 1.36 2.30
N ALA A 35 -15.72 1.57 3.30
CA ALA A 35 -14.94 2.81 3.43
C ALA A 35 -13.99 3.01 2.23
N GLY A 36 -13.38 1.93 1.74
CA GLY A 36 -12.54 1.96 0.54
C GLY A 36 -13.32 2.40 -0.69
N ALA A 37 -14.48 1.78 -0.95
CA ALA A 37 -15.36 2.16 -2.06
C ALA A 37 -15.84 3.62 -1.95
N ALA A 38 -16.22 4.05 -0.75
CA ALA A 38 -16.63 5.42 -0.48
C ALA A 38 -15.46 6.42 -0.71
N SER A 39 -14.22 6.04 -0.34
CA SER A 39 -13.03 6.86 -0.60
C SER A 39 -12.73 7.00 -2.09
N VAL A 40 -12.89 5.91 -2.87
CA VAL A 40 -12.76 5.95 -4.33
C VAL A 40 -13.85 6.84 -4.94
N GLY A 41 -15.09 6.68 -4.52
CA GLY A 41 -16.20 7.52 -4.98
C GLY A 41 -15.99 9.00 -4.63
N ALA A 42 -15.50 9.30 -3.43
CA ALA A 42 -15.18 10.66 -2.99
C ALA A 42 -14.06 11.28 -3.85
N ALA A 43 -13.03 10.52 -4.19
CA ALA A 43 -11.94 10.97 -5.06
C ALA A 43 -12.46 11.29 -6.47
N LEU A 44 -13.27 10.41 -7.06
CA LEU A 44 -13.89 10.62 -8.37
C LEU A 44 -14.84 11.83 -8.39
N ALA A 45 -15.59 12.03 -7.29
CA ALA A 45 -16.51 13.14 -7.12
C ALA A 45 -15.85 14.45 -6.65
N ARG A 46 -14.54 14.44 -6.36
CA ARG A 46 -13.81 15.57 -5.73
C ARG A 46 -14.46 16.07 -4.44
N SER A 47 -15.03 15.17 -3.66
CA SER A 47 -15.67 15.51 -2.39
C SER A 47 -14.65 15.53 -1.25
N ASP A 48 -14.04 16.69 -1.01
CA ASP A 48 -13.09 16.88 0.10
C ASP A 48 -13.69 16.51 1.46
N ARG A 49 -14.98 16.83 1.67
CA ARG A 49 -15.68 16.50 2.93
C ARG A 49 -15.73 14.99 3.14
N THR A 50 -16.17 14.24 2.14
CA THR A 50 -16.27 12.78 2.22
C THR A 50 -14.88 12.14 2.36
N THR A 51 -13.89 12.64 1.61
CA THR A 51 -12.51 12.14 1.72
C THR A 51 -11.98 12.32 3.14
N ARG A 52 -12.15 13.50 3.75
CA ARG A 52 -11.67 13.79 5.11
C ARG A 52 -12.38 13.00 6.20
N THR A 53 -13.60 12.55 5.97
CA THR A 53 -14.34 11.73 6.95
C THR A 53 -14.07 10.24 6.77
N VAL A 54 -13.97 9.76 5.54
CA VAL A 54 -13.91 8.32 5.26
C VAL A 54 -12.49 7.78 5.20
N LYS A 55 -11.54 8.50 4.58
CA LYS A 55 -10.17 8.01 4.42
C LYS A 55 -9.47 7.71 5.76
N PRO A 56 -9.61 8.52 6.84
CA PRO A 56 -9.02 8.21 8.13
C PRO A 56 -9.54 6.93 8.79
N LEU A 57 -10.68 6.41 8.36
CA LEU A 57 -11.24 5.17 8.90
C LEU A 57 -10.57 3.91 8.32
N LEU A 58 -9.90 4.00 7.18
CA LEU A 58 -9.34 2.84 6.49
C LEU A 58 -8.35 2.07 7.35
N MET A 59 -7.33 2.73 7.88
CA MET A 59 -6.29 2.04 8.65
C MET A 59 -6.80 1.50 9.99
N PRO A 60 -7.60 2.23 10.79
CA PRO A 60 -8.23 1.69 11.98
C PRO A 60 -9.12 0.47 11.72
N LEU A 61 -9.92 0.47 10.66
CA LEU A 61 -10.77 -0.67 10.29
C LEU A 61 -9.94 -1.91 9.90
N LEU A 62 -8.84 -1.70 9.17
CA LEU A 62 -7.92 -2.77 8.81
C LEU A 62 -7.21 -3.33 10.06
N ALA A 63 -6.74 -2.44 10.95
CA ALA A 63 -6.12 -2.82 12.23
C ALA A 63 -7.09 -3.58 13.14
N ALA A 64 -8.35 -3.15 13.24
CA ALA A 64 -9.38 -3.86 13.98
C ALA A 64 -9.57 -5.30 13.48
N GLY A 65 -9.52 -5.49 12.15
CA GLY A 65 -9.54 -6.83 11.56
C GLY A 65 -8.33 -7.69 11.92
N VAL A 66 -7.14 -7.11 11.99
CA VAL A 66 -5.90 -7.79 12.42
C VAL A 66 -5.99 -8.21 13.89
N LEU A 67 -6.34 -7.27 14.75
CA LEU A 67 -6.43 -7.50 16.22
C LEU A 67 -7.50 -8.53 16.56
N HIS A 68 -8.68 -8.43 15.94
CA HIS A 68 -9.73 -9.43 16.15
C HIS A 68 -9.26 -10.84 15.79
N ARG A 69 -8.60 -11.02 14.64
CA ARG A 69 -8.05 -12.32 14.24
C ARG A 69 -7.00 -12.83 15.21
N ALA A 70 -6.17 -11.94 15.77
CA ALA A 70 -5.16 -12.31 16.76
C ALA A 70 -5.81 -12.81 18.04
N VAL A 71 -6.85 -12.13 18.54
CA VAL A 71 -7.61 -12.53 19.73
C VAL A 71 -8.29 -13.89 19.54
N VAL A 72 -9.02 -14.07 18.44
CA VAL A 72 -9.72 -15.34 18.14
C VAL A 72 -8.74 -16.52 18.06
N ARG A 73 -7.58 -16.33 17.43
CA ARG A 73 -6.53 -17.37 17.37
C ARG A 73 -5.92 -17.64 18.73
N GLY A 74 -5.70 -16.61 19.55
CA GLY A 74 -5.19 -16.76 20.91
C GLY A 74 -6.15 -17.57 21.80
N ALA A 75 -7.44 -17.26 21.74
CA ALA A 75 -8.47 -18.00 22.45
C ALA A 75 -8.57 -19.47 22.00
N GLY A 76 -8.52 -19.71 20.68
CA GLY A 76 -8.53 -21.09 20.13
C GLY A 76 -7.34 -21.93 20.61
N ARG A 77 -6.14 -21.35 20.71
CA ARG A 77 -4.94 -22.04 21.24
C ARG A 77 -5.08 -22.39 22.73
N ALA A 78 -5.63 -21.51 23.53
CA ALA A 78 -5.87 -21.76 24.94
C ALA A 78 -6.80 -22.93 25.17
N VAL A 79 -7.78 -23.15 24.28
CA VAL A 79 -8.76 -24.25 24.37
C VAL A 79 -8.20 -25.59 23.86
N THR A 80 -7.39 -25.59 22.80
CA THR A 80 -6.96 -26.84 22.14
C THR A 80 -5.61 -27.36 22.61
N GLY A 81 -4.84 -26.57 23.38
CA GLY A 81 -3.48 -26.94 23.82
C GLY A 81 -2.50 -27.23 22.68
N SER A 82 -2.90 -26.96 21.45
CA SER A 82 -2.10 -27.31 20.26
C SER A 82 -1.09 -26.21 19.96
N ASP A 83 0.19 -26.54 20.02
CA ASP A 83 1.30 -25.77 19.46
C ASP A 83 1.24 -25.82 17.90
N VAL A 84 0.11 -25.43 17.34
CA VAL A 84 0.06 -25.20 15.91
C VAL A 84 0.99 -24.02 15.63
N THR A 85 2.11 -24.29 15.00
CA THR A 85 3.11 -23.32 14.53
C THR A 85 2.49 -22.28 13.62
N SER A 86 1.73 -21.35 14.25
CA SER A 86 1.22 -20.19 13.55
C SER A 86 2.42 -19.30 13.21
N ARG A 87 2.64 -19.08 11.92
CA ARG A 87 3.70 -18.19 11.42
C ARG A 87 3.59 -16.76 11.96
N THR A 88 2.40 -16.35 12.38
CA THR A 88 2.13 -15.01 12.88
C THR A 88 2.31 -15.00 14.39
N THR A 89 3.32 -14.28 14.85
CA THR A 89 3.58 -14.06 16.27
C THR A 89 2.86 -12.81 16.77
N GLY A 90 2.77 -12.63 18.10
CA GLY A 90 2.28 -11.39 18.70
C GLY A 90 3.11 -10.18 18.26
N VAL A 91 4.42 -10.36 18.03
CA VAL A 91 5.32 -9.32 17.52
C VAL A 91 4.94 -8.92 16.10
N ASP A 92 4.58 -9.87 15.22
CA ASP A 92 4.18 -9.54 13.86
C ASP A 92 2.86 -8.76 13.84
N VAL A 93 1.90 -9.11 14.70
CA VAL A 93 0.65 -8.36 14.89
C VAL A 93 0.93 -6.93 15.36
N ALA A 94 1.82 -6.77 16.34
CA ALA A 94 2.20 -5.46 16.86
C ALA A 94 2.88 -4.60 15.77
N LEU A 95 3.81 -5.18 15.01
CA LEU A 95 4.50 -4.49 13.90
C LEU A 95 3.52 -4.08 12.81
N VAL A 96 2.63 -4.98 12.36
CA VAL A 96 1.61 -4.63 11.35
C VAL A 96 0.70 -3.52 11.85
N THR A 97 0.25 -3.59 13.11
CA THR A 97 -0.60 -2.54 13.71
C THR A 97 0.14 -1.21 13.81
N ALA A 98 1.42 -1.22 14.20
CA ALA A 98 2.27 -0.02 14.20
C ALA A 98 2.45 0.55 12.78
N GLY A 99 2.64 -0.31 11.79
CA GLY A 99 2.70 0.08 10.37
C GLY A 99 1.42 0.75 9.91
N LEU A 100 0.27 0.19 10.25
CA LEU A 100 -1.04 0.79 9.96
C LEU A 100 -1.24 2.14 10.68
N ALA A 101 -0.77 2.27 11.92
CA ALA A 101 -0.78 3.56 12.63
C ALA A 101 0.10 4.60 11.93
N GLY A 102 1.30 4.23 11.48
CA GLY A 102 2.17 5.08 10.69
C GLY A 102 1.52 5.52 9.36
N ALA A 103 0.89 4.61 8.64
CA ALA A 103 0.16 4.93 7.41
C ALA A 103 -1.03 5.85 7.70
N TRP A 104 -1.76 5.63 8.79
CA TRP A 104 -2.84 6.50 9.24
C TRP A 104 -2.36 7.92 9.53
N VAL A 105 -1.26 8.07 10.27
CA VAL A 105 -0.65 9.38 10.54
C VAL A 105 -0.25 10.07 9.23
N GLY A 106 0.38 9.34 8.31
CA GLY A 106 0.75 9.86 6.99
C GLY A 106 -0.46 10.37 6.21
N ASP A 107 -1.54 9.59 6.17
CA ASP A 107 -2.79 9.98 5.53
C ASP A 107 -3.40 11.25 6.15
N VAL A 108 -3.48 11.33 7.48
CA VAL A 108 -4.03 12.49 8.21
C VAL A 108 -3.18 13.74 7.96
N VAL A 109 -1.86 13.64 8.05
CA VAL A 109 -0.93 14.75 7.77
C VAL A 109 -1.12 15.26 6.34
N LEU A 110 -1.16 14.38 5.35
CA LEU A 110 -1.29 14.77 3.95
C LEU A 110 -2.69 15.30 3.58
N MET A 111 -3.73 14.99 4.37
CA MET A 111 -5.05 15.59 4.22
C MET A 111 -5.16 16.97 4.90
N GLY A 112 -4.19 17.34 5.73
CA GLY A 112 -4.17 18.60 6.43
C GLY A 112 -4.03 19.82 5.51
N PRO A 113 -4.30 21.04 6.03
CA PRO A 113 -4.23 22.28 5.23
C PRO A 113 -2.83 22.56 4.70
N GLY A 114 -1.78 22.13 5.41
CA GLY A 114 -0.40 22.34 5.01
C GLY A 114 -0.02 21.71 3.67
N SER A 115 -0.67 20.60 3.27
CA SER A 115 -0.44 19.98 1.95
C SER A 115 -0.86 20.88 0.78
N ARG A 116 -1.75 21.83 1.04
CA ARG A 116 -2.31 22.80 0.08
C ARG A 116 -1.84 24.24 0.37
N ALA A 117 -0.92 24.41 1.32
CA ALA A 117 -0.41 25.74 1.68
C ALA A 117 0.18 26.45 0.46
N ALA A 118 -0.07 27.76 0.36
CA ALA A 118 0.55 28.58 -0.66
C ALA A 118 2.06 28.70 -0.43
N ASP A 119 2.49 28.75 0.85
CA ASP A 119 3.89 28.72 1.22
C ASP A 119 4.53 27.37 0.87
N THR A 120 5.60 27.44 0.09
CA THR A 120 6.38 26.27 -0.34
C THR A 120 7.06 25.55 0.81
N ARG A 121 7.46 26.27 1.88
CA ARG A 121 8.10 25.69 3.07
C ARG A 121 7.10 24.87 3.88
N ASP A 122 5.91 25.39 4.12
CA ASP A 122 4.87 24.68 4.86
C ASP A 122 4.36 23.46 4.10
N ARG A 123 4.23 23.59 2.78
CA ARG A 123 3.91 22.45 1.92
C ARG A 123 5.01 21.39 1.97
N ALA A 124 6.29 21.78 1.89
CA ALA A 124 7.40 20.85 1.97
C ALA A 124 7.49 20.17 3.34
N ARG A 125 7.27 20.88 4.44
CA ARG A 125 7.22 20.30 5.79
C ARG A 125 6.11 19.27 5.91
N THR A 126 4.92 19.59 5.42
CA THR A 126 3.77 18.64 5.45
C THR A 126 4.04 17.40 4.60
N LEU A 127 4.56 17.55 3.38
CA LEU A 127 4.95 16.44 2.53
C LEU A 127 6.04 15.58 3.18
N SER A 128 7.06 16.21 3.77
CA SER A 128 8.14 15.51 4.46
C SER A 128 7.63 14.77 5.71
N GLY A 129 6.74 15.37 6.49
CA GLY A 129 6.12 14.74 7.65
C GLY A 129 5.27 13.52 7.25
N GLY A 130 4.46 13.64 6.21
CA GLY A 130 3.71 12.52 5.66
C GLY A 130 4.61 11.41 5.13
N ALA A 131 5.65 11.75 4.38
CA ALA A 131 6.63 10.80 3.87
C ALA A 131 7.37 10.08 5.01
N ALA A 132 7.73 10.78 6.09
CA ALA A 132 8.36 10.17 7.27
C ALA A 132 7.42 9.16 7.96
N ALA A 133 6.14 9.50 8.13
CA ALA A 133 5.15 8.59 8.71
C ALA A 133 4.95 7.33 7.84
N PHE A 134 4.85 7.50 6.53
CA PHE A 134 4.80 6.36 5.60
C PHE A 134 6.11 5.57 5.57
N THR A 135 7.27 6.20 5.76
CA THR A 135 8.55 5.49 5.89
C THR A 135 8.54 4.58 7.12
N ALA A 136 8.03 5.08 8.25
CA ALA A 136 7.86 4.26 9.46
C ALA A 136 6.91 3.08 9.22
N ALA A 137 5.81 3.29 8.49
CA ALA A 137 4.92 2.22 8.08
C ALA A 137 5.64 1.16 7.21
N GLN A 138 6.42 1.58 6.21
CA GLN A 138 7.21 0.66 5.39
C GLN A 138 8.27 -0.08 6.20
N ALA A 139 8.91 0.59 7.18
CA ALA A 139 9.86 -0.06 8.08
C ALA A 139 9.22 -1.20 8.88
N ALA A 140 7.98 -1.03 9.35
CA ALA A 140 7.22 -2.08 10.02
C ALA A 140 6.93 -3.27 9.08
N HIS A 141 6.47 -3.02 7.86
CA HIS A 141 6.28 -4.07 6.83
C HIS A 141 7.60 -4.79 6.52
N ILE A 142 8.69 -4.06 6.33
CA ILE A 142 10.03 -4.64 6.12
C ILE A 142 10.40 -5.54 7.28
N ALA A 143 10.19 -5.10 8.52
CA ALA A 143 10.51 -5.89 9.71
C ALA A 143 9.72 -7.21 9.74
N VAL A 144 8.41 -7.19 9.48
CA VAL A 144 7.58 -8.39 9.40
C VAL A 144 8.07 -9.35 8.31
N LEU A 145 8.28 -8.83 7.09
CA LEU A 145 8.72 -9.65 5.95
C LEU A 145 10.10 -10.28 6.21
N ARG A 146 11.03 -9.53 6.80
CA ARG A 146 12.35 -10.03 7.20
C ARG A 146 12.25 -11.11 8.28
N ARG A 147 11.44 -10.90 9.30
CA ARG A 147 11.16 -11.90 10.36
C ARG A 147 10.58 -13.20 9.78
N ARG A 148 9.84 -13.11 8.69
CA ARG A 148 9.28 -14.25 7.94
C ARG A 148 10.28 -14.90 6.98
N GLY A 149 11.53 -14.46 6.98
CA GLY A 149 12.61 -15.05 6.18
C GLY A 149 12.72 -14.48 4.77
N ALA A 150 12.06 -13.36 4.47
CA ALA A 150 12.25 -12.71 3.18
C ALA A 150 13.66 -12.10 3.05
N HIS A 151 14.26 -12.22 1.87
CA HIS A 151 15.59 -11.73 1.56
C HIS A 151 15.57 -10.80 0.34
N LEU A 152 16.39 -9.74 0.40
CA LEU A 152 16.64 -8.91 -0.77
C LEU A 152 17.57 -9.64 -1.73
N THR A 153 17.10 -9.93 -2.93
CA THR A 153 17.92 -10.48 -4.01
C THR A 153 18.34 -9.37 -4.98
N ARG A 154 19.53 -9.48 -5.58
CA ARG A 154 19.97 -8.53 -6.61
C ARG A 154 18.92 -8.35 -7.71
N GLY A 155 18.33 -9.45 -8.19
CA GLY A 155 17.29 -9.39 -9.22
C GLY A 155 16.02 -8.68 -8.77
N ALA A 156 15.67 -8.74 -7.48
CA ALA A 156 14.54 -7.98 -6.96
C ALA A 156 14.83 -6.47 -6.91
N VAL A 157 16.03 -6.09 -6.49
CA VAL A 157 16.49 -4.70 -6.45
C VAL A 157 16.56 -4.10 -7.86
N VAL A 158 17.24 -4.77 -8.79
CA VAL A 158 17.41 -4.32 -10.18
C VAL A 158 16.06 -4.07 -10.86
N ARG A 159 15.04 -4.89 -10.57
CA ARG A 159 13.69 -4.67 -11.12
C ARG A 159 12.94 -3.45 -10.54
N ARG A 160 13.28 -3.00 -9.33
CA ARG A 160 12.63 -1.84 -8.68
C ARG A 160 13.41 -0.55 -8.90
N LEU A 161 14.70 -0.64 -9.13
CA LEU A 161 15.57 0.52 -9.31
C LEU A 161 15.08 1.49 -10.40
N PRO A 162 14.69 1.06 -11.62
CA PRO A 162 14.19 1.97 -12.64
C PRO A 162 12.92 2.72 -12.22
N VAL A 163 11.99 2.02 -11.53
CA VAL A 163 10.74 2.62 -11.04
C VAL A 163 11.03 3.63 -9.94
N TRP A 164 11.93 3.32 -9.01
CA TRP A 164 12.36 4.24 -7.97
C TRP A 164 13.07 5.47 -8.56
N LEU A 165 13.99 5.30 -9.52
CA LEU A 165 14.67 6.40 -10.20
C LEU A 165 13.67 7.29 -10.96
N ALA A 166 12.70 6.71 -11.64
CA ALA A 166 11.63 7.46 -12.30
C ALA A 166 10.81 8.28 -11.27
N GLY A 167 10.48 7.67 -10.13
CA GLY A 167 9.80 8.35 -9.02
C GLY A 167 10.62 9.52 -8.46
N VAL A 168 11.93 9.33 -8.25
CA VAL A 168 12.85 10.39 -7.81
C VAL A 168 12.92 11.51 -8.84
N GLY A 169 13.06 11.19 -10.13
CA GLY A 169 13.05 12.18 -11.22
C GLY A 169 11.76 12.98 -11.26
N LEU A 170 10.62 12.30 -11.11
CA LEU A 170 9.30 12.95 -11.07
C LEU A 170 9.15 13.85 -9.84
N ALA A 171 9.63 13.40 -8.68
CA ALA A 171 9.62 14.18 -7.43
C ALA A 171 10.55 15.41 -7.52
N ALA A 172 11.70 15.30 -8.18
CA ALA A 172 12.60 16.42 -8.41
C ALA A 172 11.92 17.54 -9.21
N VAL A 173 11.05 17.20 -10.16
CA VAL A 173 10.25 18.15 -10.92
C VAL A 173 9.04 18.63 -10.12
N ALA A 174 8.29 17.71 -9.50
CA ALA A 174 7.01 18.02 -8.87
C ALA A 174 7.10 18.65 -7.47
N ALA A 175 8.09 18.25 -6.67
CA ALA A 175 8.25 18.68 -5.29
C ALA A 175 9.73 18.75 -4.85
N PRO A 176 10.56 19.60 -5.46
CA PRO A 176 12.01 19.61 -5.24
C PRO A 176 12.39 19.84 -3.78
N SER A 177 11.64 20.64 -3.04
CA SER A 177 11.88 20.91 -1.62
C SER A 177 11.59 19.71 -0.69
N ALA A 178 10.78 18.75 -1.12
CA ALA A 178 10.50 17.52 -0.39
C ALA A 178 11.25 16.29 -0.95
N LEU A 179 12.11 16.49 -1.96
CA LEU A 179 12.81 15.43 -2.68
C LEU A 179 13.52 14.42 -1.77
N PRO A 180 14.30 14.80 -0.74
CA PRO A 180 14.98 13.84 0.12
C PRO A 180 14.01 12.91 0.86
N ALA A 181 12.91 13.47 1.38
CA ALA A 181 11.89 12.71 2.10
C ALA A 181 11.13 11.76 1.17
N VAL A 182 10.75 12.22 -0.02
CA VAL A 182 10.04 11.42 -1.02
C VAL A 182 10.94 10.32 -1.58
N ALA A 183 12.22 10.62 -1.85
CA ALA A 183 13.17 9.62 -2.32
C ALA A 183 13.44 8.54 -1.27
N GLY A 184 13.61 8.93 0.00
CA GLY A 184 13.80 8.00 1.12
C GLY A 184 12.59 7.10 1.33
N TYR A 185 11.40 7.67 1.36
CA TYR A 185 10.15 6.92 1.41
C TYR A 185 10.01 5.94 0.22
N GLY A 186 10.25 6.42 -1.00
CA GLY A 186 10.19 5.59 -2.21
C GLY A 186 11.19 4.44 -2.18
N ALA A 187 12.38 4.64 -1.59
CA ALA A 187 13.35 3.56 -1.38
C ALA A 187 12.81 2.51 -0.39
N ALA A 188 12.23 2.93 0.74
CA ALA A 188 11.62 2.01 1.70
C ALA A 188 10.47 1.20 1.08
N LEU A 189 9.62 1.85 0.29
CA LEU A 189 8.53 1.20 -0.46
C LEU A 189 9.08 0.20 -1.49
N ALA A 190 10.14 0.55 -2.22
CA ALA A 190 10.78 -0.36 -3.17
C ALA A 190 11.36 -1.60 -2.46
N VAL A 191 11.95 -1.43 -1.28
CA VAL A 191 12.43 -2.52 -0.43
C VAL A 191 11.28 -3.41 0.04
N THR A 192 10.18 -2.83 0.56
CA THR A 192 8.97 -3.58 0.94
C THR A 192 8.46 -4.42 -0.23
N SER A 193 8.29 -3.80 -1.40
CA SER A 193 7.83 -4.51 -2.61
C SER A 193 8.80 -5.60 -3.07
N ALA A 194 10.10 -5.41 -2.88
CA ALA A 194 11.11 -6.41 -3.23
C ALA A 194 11.04 -7.62 -2.29
N LEU A 195 10.93 -7.38 -0.98
CA LEU A 195 10.77 -8.43 0.04
C LEU A 195 9.43 -9.17 -0.11
N ALA A 196 8.33 -8.45 -0.33
CA ALA A 196 7.01 -9.03 -0.55
C ALA A 196 6.96 -9.99 -1.76
N ALA A 197 7.86 -9.81 -2.72
CA ALA A 197 7.99 -10.66 -3.90
C ALA A 197 8.94 -11.86 -3.72
N ASP A 198 9.53 -12.03 -2.53
CA ASP A 198 10.46 -13.13 -2.26
C ASP A 198 9.73 -14.49 -2.31
N PRO A 199 10.23 -15.46 -3.10
CA PRO A 199 9.65 -16.79 -3.18
C PRO A 199 9.65 -17.57 -1.85
N THR A 200 10.55 -17.25 -0.91
CA THR A 200 10.62 -17.92 0.39
C THR A 200 9.34 -17.75 1.21
N LEU A 201 8.65 -16.61 1.06
CA LEU A 201 7.37 -16.35 1.73
C LEU A 201 6.25 -17.30 1.28
N ARG A 202 6.39 -17.92 0.11
CA ARG A 202 5.43 -18.86 -0.47
C ARG A 202 5.72 -20.30 -0.11
N ARG A 203 6.94 -20.60 0.34
CA ARG A 203 7.34 -21.95 0.74
C ARG A 203 6.90 -22.19 2.18
N GLY A 204 6.12 -23.23 2.39
CA GLY A 204 5.79 -23.68 3.74
C GLY A 204 7.04 -23.96 4.55
N SER A 205 6.98 -23.80 5.88
CA SER A 205 8.09 -24.04 6.81
C SER A 205 8.64 -25.47 6.83
N GLY A 206 8.18 -26.35 5.94
CA GLY A 206 8.62 -27.74 5.79
C GLY A 206 9.30 -28.09 4.46
N GLY A 207 9.69 -27.11 3.62
CA GLY A 207 10.37 -27.40 2.35
C GLY A 207 9.47 -28.05 1.27
N ALA A 208 8.28 -28.51 1.63
CA ALA A 208 7.30 -28.98 0.66
C ALA A 208 6.78 -27.79 -0.15
N PRO A 209 6.64 -27.92 -1.50
CA PRO A 209 5.94 -26.91 -2.27
C PRO A 209 4.57 -26.72 -1.63
N ALA A 210 4.23 -25.48 -1.24
CA ALA A 210 2.92 -25.16 -0.69
C ALA A 210 1.90 -25.78 -1.62
N THR A 211 1.22 -26.81 -1.14
CA THR A 211 0.20 -27.55 -1.90
C THR A 211 -0.72 -26.49 -2.48
N GLY A 212 -0.70 -26.37 -3.79
CA GLY A 212 -1.14 -25.21 -4.58
C GLY A 212 -2.59 -24.75 -4.38
N ARG A 213 -3.01 -24.54 -3.13
CA ARG A 213 -4.32 -23.93 -2.86
C ARG A 213 -4.29 -22.48 -3.36
N PRO A 214 -5.15 -22.12 -4.30
CA PRO A 214 -5.28 -20.75 -4.82
C PRO A 214 -5.57 -19.72 -3.73
N THR A 215 -5.83 -20.19 -2.50
CA THR A 215 -6.32 -19.44 -1.34
C THR A 215 -5.24 -19.05 -0.33
N ASP A 216 -3.93 -19.26 -0.59
CA ASP A 216 -2.86 -18.84 0.33
C ASP A 216 -2.71 -17.31 0.37
N PRO A 217 -2.85 -16.67 1.56
CA PRO A 217 -2.72 -15.21 1.71
C PRO A 217 -1.37 -14.66 1.31
N SER A 218 -0.29 -15.42 1.50
CA SER A 218 1.07 -14.99 1.12
C SER A 218 1.20 -14.67 -0.38
N ARG A 219 0.29 -15.21 -1.20
CA ARG A 219 0.20 -14.89 -2.64
C ARG A 219 -0.23 -13.45 -2.91
N GLY A 220 -0.86 -12.79 -1.92
CA GLY A 220 -1.24 -11.38 -1.98
C GLY A 220 -0.07 -10.42 -1.77
N LEU A 221 1.01 -10.84 -1.13
CA LEU A 221 2.13 -9.97 -0.78
C LEU A 221 2.77 -9.30 -2.00
N ALA A 222 3.17 -10.09 -3.00
CA ALA A 222 3.83 -9.57 -4.20
C ALA A 222 2.93 -8.59 -5.00
N PRO A 223 1.66 -8.92 -5.33
CA PRO A 223 0.77 -7.97 -5.98
C PRO A 223 0.45 -6.76 -5.08
N GLY A 224 0.31 -6.92 -3.77
CA GLY A 224 0.12 -5.83 -2.82
C GLY A 224 1.27 -4.81 -2.87
N GLY A 225 2.51 -5.29 -2.80
CA GLY A 225 3.69 -4.43 -2.91
C GLY A 225 3.82 -3.73 -4.26
N VAL A 226 3.40 -4.36 -5.36
CA VAL A 226 3.38 -3.72 -6.70
C VAL A 226 2.28 -2.66 -6.76
N LEU A 227 1.07 -2.96 -6.30
CA LEU A 227 -0.04 -2.01 -6.29
C LEU A 227 0.27 -0.78 -5.45
N PHE A 228 1.01 -0.93 -4.36
CA PHE A 228 1.45 0.21 -3.55
C PHE A 228 2.38 1.12 -4.34
N ILE A 229 3.39 0.57 -5.03
CA ILE A 229 4.27 1.35 -5.92
C ILE A 229 3.46 2.06 -7.02
N VAL A 230 2.49 1.38 -7.61
CA VAL A 230 1.63 1.97 -8.65
C VAL A 230 0.81 3.12 -8.08
N SER A 231 0.19 2.95 -6.90
CA SER A 231 -0.56 4.01 -6.22
C SER A 231 0.28 5.28 -6.05
N ASP A 232 1.49 5.13 -5.53
CA ASP A 232 2.36 6.27 -5.23
C ASP A 232 2.97 6.90 -6.49
N GLY A 233 3.28 6.08 -7.47
CA GLY A 233 3.69 6.56 -8.79
C GLY A 233 2.61 7.44 -9.45
N LEU A 234 1.34 7.07 -9.29
CA LEU A 234 0.22 7.87 -9.79
C LEU A 234 0.08 9.21 -9.04
N ILE A 235 0.37 9.26 -7.73
CA ILE A 235 0.39 10.53 -6.98
C ILE A 235 1.43 11.48 -7.57
N LEU A 236 2.65 10.99 -7.79
CA LEU A 236 3.72 11.79 -8.39
C LEU A 236 3.40 12.22 -9.81
N ALA A 237 2.81 11.34 -10.62
CA ALA A 237 2.38 11.65 -11.98
C ALA A 237 1.32 12.77 -11.98
N ARG A 238 0.35 12.72 -11.06
CA ARG A 238 -0.65 13.80 -10.90
C ARG A 238 0.01 15.14 -10.55
N LEU A 239 0.92 15.14 -9.58
CA LEU A 239 1.64 16.36 -9.20
C LEU A 239 2.45 16.96 -10.36
N ALA A 240 3.07 16.12 -11.19
CA ALA A 240 3.79 16.56 -12.38
C ALA A 240 2.85 17.14 -13.45
N LEU A 241 1.71 16.48 -13.71
CA LEU A 241 0.69 16.96 -14.65
C LEU A 241 0.16 18.34 -14.25
N HIS A 242 -0.12 18.56 -12.98
CA HIS A 242 -0.58 19.87 -12.50
C HIS A 242 0.47 20.96 -12.71
N ARG A 243 1.76 20.67 -12.52
CA ARG A 243 2.83 21.61 -12.77
C ARG A 243 2.96 21.99 -14.24
N VAL A 244 2.97 21.00 -15.11
CA VAL A 244 3.07 21.21 -16.58
C VAL A 244 1.84 21.96 -17.09
N GLY A 245 0.64 21.57 -16.66
CA GLY A 245 -0.60 22.25 -17.05
C GLY A 245 -0.67 23.70 -16.63
N SER A 246 -0.14 24.04 -15.44
CA SER A 246 -0.07 25.43 -14.95
C SER A 246 0.89 26.29 -15.76
N SER A 247 1.96 25.70 -16.30
CA SER A 247 2.96 26.42 -17.11
C SER A 247 2.52 26.63 -18.56
N ALA A 248 1.59 25.85 -19.08
CA ALA A 248 1.21 25.85 -20.49
C ALA A 248 0.07 26.83 -20.85
N GLY A 249 -0.48 27.59 -19.91
CA GLY A 249 -1.55 28.58 -20.18
C GLY A 249 -2.79 27.95 -20.84
N ALA A 250 -3.16 26.74 -20.44
CA ALA A 250 -4.20 25.95 -21.08
C ALA A 250 -5.55 26.68 -21.11
N GLY A 251 -6.03 27.03 -22.30
CA GLY A 251 -7.36 27.60 -22.52
C GLY A 251 -8.48 26.68 -21.98
N ALA A 252 -9.68 27.21 -21.80
CA ALA A 252 -10.83 26.60 -21.12
C ALA A 252 -11.23 25.19 -21.61
N ARG A 253 -10.89 24.79 -22.82
CA ARG A 253 -11.13 23.43 -23.33
C ARG A 253 -10.07 22.43 -22.89
N GLY A 254 -8.81 22.86 -22.72
CA GLY A 254 -7.74 22.02 -22.17
C GLY A 254 -7.95 21.69 -20.69
N SER A 255 -8.55 22.61 -19.92
CA SER A 255 -8.80 22.42 -18.48
C SER A 255 -9.77 21.28 -18.17
N ARG A 256 -10.86 21.10 -18.94
CA ARG A 256 -11.83 20.02 -18.70
C ARG A 256 -11.26 18.62 -18.92
N GLY A 257 -10.41 18.45 -19.92
CA GLY A 257 -9.74 17.17 -20.16
C GLY A 257 -8.75 16.82 -19.06
N VAL A 258 -7.94 17.78 -18.62
CA VAL A 258 -7.01 17.62 -17.50
C VAL A 258 -7.76 17.29 -16.22
N ASP A 259 -8.88 17.94 -15.95
CA ASP A 259 -9.72 17.70 -14.77
C ASP A 259 -10.33 16.29 -14.76
N ALA A 260 -10.74 15.77 -15.91
CA ALA A 260 -11.26 14.41 -16.01
C ALA A 260 -10.17 13.36 -15.76
N VAL A 261 -8.99 13.54 -16.37
CA VAL A 261 -7.83 12.67 -16.15
C VAL A 261 -7.39 12.70 -14.68
N ASP A 262 -7.32 13.88 -14.07
CA ASP A 262 -6.93 14.03 -12.67
C ASP A 262 -7.89 13.30 -11.72
N ARG A 263 -9.20 13.37 -11.95
CA ARG A 263 -10.20 12.62 -11.18
C ARG A 263 -10.03 11.11 -11.31
N LEU A 264 -9.83 10.62 -12.52
CA LEU A 264 -9.60 9.20 -12.77
C LEU A 264 -8.33 8.71 -12.08
N LEU A 265 -7.25 9.49 -12.15
CA LEU A 265 -6.00 9.17 -11.47
C LEU A 265 -6.19 9.13 -9.95
N ASP A 266 -6.92 10.10 -9.37
CA ASP A 266 -7.19 10.14 -7.93
C ASP A 266 -8.01 8.94 -7.47
N GLY A 267 -9.08 8.60 -8.19
CA GLY A 267 -9.85 7.38 -7.92
C GLY A 267 -9.01 6.12 -8.03
N THR A 268 -8.11 6.04 -9.03
CA THR A 268 -7.21 4.90 -9.22
C THR A 268 -6.16 4.82 -8.10
N VAL A 269 -5.60 5.93 -7.64
CA VAL A 269 -4.72 6.01 -6.46
C VAL A 269 -5.43 5.40 -5.26
N MET A 270 -6.64 5.84 -4.96
CA MET A 270 -7.40 5.33 -3.82
C MET A 270 -7.71 3.84 -3.94
N ALA A 271 -8.14 3.38 -5.12
CA ALA A 271 -8.44 1.96 -5.36
C ALA A 271 -7.20 1.07 -5.19
N THR A 272 -6.08 1.46 -5.79
CA THR A 272 -4.81 0.71 -5.69
C THR A 272 -4.26 0.73 -4.28
N TYR A 273 -4.35 1.84 -3.57
CA TYR A 273 -3.93 1.96 -2.17
C TYR A 273 -4.73 1.04 -1.24
N VAL A 274 -6.06 1.08 -1.31
CA VAL A 274 -6.95 0.23 -0.50
C VAL A 274 -6.64 -1.25 -0.74
N VAL A 275 -6.52 -1.65 -1.99
CA VAL A 275 -6.21 -3.05 -2.34
C VAL A 275 -4.80 -3.45 -1.90
N ALA A 276 -3.81 -2.57 -2.09
CA ALA A 276 -2.42 -2.82 -1.69
C ALA A 276 -2.30 -3.07 -0.18
N GLN A 277 -2.86 -2.18 0.64
CA GLN A 277 -2.86 -2.30 2.10
C GLN A 277 -3.54 -3.60 2.55
N MET A 278 -4.69 -3.91 1.99
CA MET A 278 -5.42 -5.14 2.32
C MET A 278 -4.61 -6.40 2.01
N LEU A 279 -3.99 -6.47 0.83
CA LEU A 279 -3.22 -7.64 0.41
C LEU A 279 -1.93 -7.82 1.20
N LEU A 280 -1.22 -6.73 1.51
CA LEU A 280 -0.01 -6.77 2.34
C LEU A 280 -0.35 -7.25 3.76
N VAL A 281 -1.32 -6.61 4.39
CA VAL A 281 -1.73 -6.93 5.78
C VAL A 281 -2.26 -8.36 5.89
N ASP A 282 -3.08 -8.82 4.96
CA ASP A 282 -3.56 -10.21 4.97
C ASP A 282 -2.40 -11.20 4.77
N GLY A 283 -1.50 -10.91 3.83
CA GLY A 283 -0.32 -11.75 3.61
C GLY A 283 0.65 -11.78 4.79
N GLU A 284 0.72 -10.71 5.58
CA GLU A 284 1.58 -10.60 6.75
C GLU A 284 0.97 -11.15 8.05
N THR A 285 -0.34 -11.31 8.12
CA THR A 285 -1.03 -11.72 9.35
C THR A 285 -1.67 -13.10 9.28
N GLU A 286 -1.53 -13.81 8.18
CA GLU A 286 -2.08 -15.14 7.95
C GLU A 286 -1.01 -16.13 7.47
#